data_62bd6b7c390e3d5e273608d3a2dbc6b3
#
_entry.id   62bd6b7c390e3d5e273608d3a2dbc6b3
#
_cell.length_a   1.000
_cell.length_b   1.000
_cell.length_c   1.000
_cell.angle_alpha   90.00
_cell.angle_beta   90.00
_cell.angle_gamma   90.00
#
_symmetry.space_group_name_H-M   'P 1'
#
loop_
_entity.id
_entity.type
_entity.pdbx_description
1 polymer ?
#
loop_
_entity_poly.entity_id
_entity_poly.type
_entity_poly.pdbx_seq_one_letter_code
_entity_poly.pdbx_strand_id
1 'polypeptide(L)'
;MGREIGRLYGRELLRADAFAGSSCVIPVPLSPEKQRVRGYNQSAVFGEGLADSLGSCLMADALEKVRVTETQTKKARYARWENVAEVYRVASGTDISDRSVLLVDDVVTTGATLEACAGALLAAGAAQVSIACIAAALRNH
;
A
#
# COMPACT_ATOMS: atom_id res chain seq x y z
N MET A 1 14.80 -11.47 -4.86
CA MET A 1 13.85 -11.68 -5.96
C MET A 1 12.84 -10.55 -6.12
N GLY A 2 12.15 -10.14 -5.07
CA GLY A 2 11.15 -9.06 -5.14
C GLY A 2 11.69 -7.73 -5.63
N ARG A 3 12.91 -7.37 -5.21
CA ARG A 3 13.55 -6.14 -5.65
C ARG A 3 13.85 -6.14 -7.15
N GLU A 4 14.31 -7.25 -7.67
CA GLU A 4 14.61 -7.39 -9.10
C GLU A 4 13.34 -7.34 -9.95
N ILE A 5 12.27 -7.98 -9.46
CA ILE A 5 10.96 -7.91 -10.11
C ILE A 5 10.48 -6.46 -10.12
N GLY A 6 10.66 -5.76 -9.01
CA GLY A 6 10.30 -4.33 -8.92
C GLY A 6 11.05 -3.47 -9.92
N ARG A 7 12.35 -3.72 -10.10
CA ARG A 7 13.16 -2.98 -11.06
C ARG A 7 12.69 -3.21 -12.50
N LEU A 8 12.41 -4.46 -12.85
CA LEU A 8 11.89 -4.79 -14.18
C LEU A 8 10.53 -4.17 -14.41
N TYR A 9 9.65 -4.26 -13.43
CA TYR A 9 8.32 -3.69 -13.50
C TYR A 9 8.37 -2.16 -13.62
N GLY A 10 9.27 -1.54 -12.86
CA GLY A 10 9.47 -0.10 -12.92
C GLY A 10 9.92 0.38 -14.29
N ARG A 11 10.78 -0.36 -14.95
CA ARG A 11 11.22 -0.04 -16.32
C ARG A 11 10.05 -0.07 -17.31
N GLU A 12 9.16 -1.05 -17.16
CA GLU A 12 7.96 -1.13 -18.00
C GLU A 12 7.00 0.02 -17.73
N LEU A 13 6.85 0.43 -16.47
CA LEU A 13 6.01 1.56 -16.10
C LEU A 13 6.53 2.88 -16.67
N LEU A 14 7.85 3.05 -16.71
CA LEU A 14 8.46 4.24 -17.33
C LEU A 14 8.12 4.33 -18.81
N ARG A 15 8.10 3.19 -19.51
CA ARG A 15 7.74 3.15 -20.92
C ARG A 15 6.29 3.54 -21.17
N ALA A 16 5.42 3.27 -20.18
CA ALA A 16 4.00 3.54 -20.31
C ALA A 16 3.63 5.02 -20.04
N ASP A 17 4.59 5.83 -19.62
CA ASP A 17 4.41 7.25 -19.28
C ASP A 17 3.38 7.53 -18.17
N ALA A 18 2.47 6.60 -17.91
CA ALA A 18 1.39 6.79 -16.96
C ALA A 18 1.88 6.96 -15.51
N PHE A 19 3.07 6.46 -15.20
CA PHE A 19 3.62 6.45 -13.86
C PHE A 19 4.90 7.27 -13.72
N ALA A 20 5.33 7.89 -14.81
CA ALA A 20 6.59 8.62 -14.86
C ALA A 20 6.63 9.84 -13.90
N GLY A 21 5.47 10.30 -13.46
CA GLY A 21 5.37 11.41 -12.52
C GLY A 21 5.17 11.02 -11.07
N SER A 22 5.27 9.73 -10.73
CA SER A 22 5.08 9.31 -9.34
C SER A 22 6.20 9.81 -8.46
N SER A 23 5.87 10.62 -7.45
CA SER A 23 6.86 11.24 -6.58
C SER A 23 7.27 10.37 -5.40
N CYS A 24 6.47 9.38 -5.05
CA CYS A 24 6.85 8.41 -4.01
C CYS A 24 6.16 7.07 -4.21
N VAL A 25 6.82 6.04 -3.70
CA VAL A 25 6.31 4.66 -3.71
C VAL A 25 6.00 4.29 -2.25
N ILE A 26 4.79 3.83 -1.99
CA ILE A 26 4.34 3.47 -0.65
C ILE A 26 3.84 2.02 -0.67
N PRO A 27 4.44 1.12 0.11
CA PRO A 27 3.96 -0.25 0.19
C PRO A 27 2.79 -0.38 1.15
N VAL A 28 1.90 -1.33 0.86
CA VAL A 28 0.85 -1.72 1.79
C VAL A 28 1.50 -2.35 3.02
N PRO A 29 1.16 -1.89 4.23
CA PRO A 29 1.80 -2.41 5.44
C PRO A 29 1.28 -3.79 5.82
N LEU A 30 2.18 -4.60 6.38
CA LEU A 30 1.79 -5.85 7.03
C LEU A 30 1.42 -5.54 8.49
N SER A 31 0.56 -6.39 9.07
CA SER A 31 0.35 -6.31 10.50
C SER A 31 1.66 -6.65 11.22
N PRO A 32 1.90 -6.10 12.43
CA PRO A 32 3.12 -6.41 13.18
C PRO A 32 3.33 -7.91 13.40
N GLU A 33 2.26 -8.65 13.57
CA GLU A 33 2.31 -10.10 13.74
C GLU A 33 2.83 -10.81 12.49
N LYS A 34 2.31 -10.45 11.32
CA LYS A 34 2.75 -11.04 10.06
C LYS A 34 4.19 -10.66 9.74
N GLN A 35 4.57 -9.45 10.05
CA GLN A 35 5.94 -9.00 9.83
C GLN A 35 6.93 -9.77 10.70
N ARG A 36 6.57 -10.08 11.94
CA ARG A 36 7.39 -10.89 12.83
C ARG A 36 7.59 -12.31 12.30
N VAL A 37 6.53 -12.90 11.74
CA VAL A 37 6.60 -14.26 11.20
C VAL A 37 7.40 -14.31 9.91
N ARG A 38 7.20 -13.36 9.01
CA ARG A 38 7.87 -13.32 7.71
C ARG A 38 9.25 -12.70 7.75
N GLY A 39 9.53 -11.87 8.73
CA GLY A 39 10.79 -11.16 8.85
C GLY A 39 10.93 -9.94 7.95
N TYR A 40 10.10 -9.79 6.94
CA TYR A 40 10.13 -8.63 6.03
C TYR A 40 8.78 -8.44 5.34
N ASN A 41 8.57 -7.24 4.79
CA ASN A 41 7.39 -6.91 4.02
C ASN A 41 7.71 -7.06 2.53
N GLN A 42 7.10 -8.04 1.87
CA GLN A 42 7.31 -8.30 0.44
C GLN A 42 6.92 -7.11 -0.44
N SER A 43 5.85 -6.39 -0.06
CA SER A 43 5.44 -5.20 -0.79
C SER A 43 6.49 -4.11 -0.71
N ALA A 44 7.16 -3.96 0.43
CA ALA A 44 8.25 -3.00 0.59
C ALA A 44 9.46 -3.35 -0.29
N VAL A 45 9.82 -4.63 -0.36
CA VAL A 45 10.93 -5.09 -1.20
C VAL A 45 10.64 -4.85 -2.68
N PHE A 46 9.43 -5.16 -3.12
CA PHE A 46 8.98 -4.89 -4.48
C PHE A 46 8.97 -3.39 -4.76
N GLY A 47 8.45 -2.60 -3.81
CA GLY A 47 8.40 -1.15 -3.91
C GLY A 47 9.79 -0.51 -3.99
N GLU A 48 10.77 -1.09 -3.31
CA GLU A 48 12.15 -0.64 -3.38
C GLU A 48 12.72 -0.74 -4.80
N GLY A 49 12.45 -1.86 -5.46
CA GLY A 49 12.84 -2.05 -6.86
C GLY A 49 12.13 -1.07 -7.80
N LEU A 50 10.84 -0.85 -7.57
CA LEU A 50 10.07 0.13 -8.35
C LEU A 50 10.63 1.54 -8.17
N ALA A 51 10.90 1.94 -6.93
CA ALA A 51 11.43 3.27 -6.64
C ALA A 51 12.79 3.49 -7.30
N ASP A 52 13.66 2.49 -7.27
CA ASP A 52 14.96 2.54 -7.93
C ASP A 52 14.80 2.81 -9.43
N SER A 53 13.92 2.07 -10.09
CA SER A 53 13.74 2.19 -11.55
C SER A 53 13.04 3.48 -11.96
N LEU A 54 12.09 3.94 -11.14
CA LEU A 54 11.33 5.16 -11.43
C LEU A 54 12.03 6.44 -11.00
N GLY A 55 13.13 6.32 -10.26
CA GLY A 55 13.79 7.48 -9.69
C GLY A 55 12.96 8.16 -8.60
N SER A 56 12.08 7.38 -7.97
CA SER A 56 11.18 7.87 -6.93
C SER A 56 11.69 7.52 -5.54
N CYS A 57 11.10 8.12 -4.53
CA CYS A 57 11.44 7.86 -3.14
C CYS A 57 10.56 6.74 -2.58
N LEU A 58 11.14 5.76 -1.91
CA LEU A 58 10.38 4.75 -1.18
C LEU A 58 10.07 5.27 0.22
N MET A 59 8.80 5.28 0.58
CA MET A 59 8.35 5.64 1.92
C MET A 59 7.76 4.39 2.58
N ALA A 60 8.64 3.53 3.09
CA ALA A 60 8.28 2.21 3.59
C ALA A 60 7.35 2.24 4.79
N ASP A 61 7.43 3.28 5.60
CA ASP A 61 6.66 3.38 6.84
C ASP A 61 5.56 4.44 6.79
N ALA A 62 5.17 4.85 5.59
CA ALA A 62 4.18 5.91 5.41
C ALA A 62 2.76 5.50 5.84
N LEU A 63 2.41 4.25 5.63
CA LEU A 63 1.11 3.70 6.04
C LEU A 63 1.25 2.79 7.24
N GLU A 64 0.28 2.86 8.12
CA GLU A 64 0.18 2.00 9.29
C GLU A 64 -1.14 1.24 9.26
N LYS A 65 -1.09 -0.01 9.65
CA LYS A 65 -2.27 -0.83 9.87
C LYS A 65 -2.59 -0.80 11.36
N VAL A 66 -3.75 -0.28 11.69
CA VAL A 66 -4.16 -0.10 13.08
C VAL A 66 -5.33 -1.02 13.39
N ARG A 67 -5.22 -1.78 14.48
CA ARG A 67 -6.33 -2.56 14.97
C ARG A 67 -7.28 -1.68 15.74
N VAL A 68 -8.58 -1.89 15.53
CA VAL A 68 -9.62 -1.25 16.33
C VAL A 68 -9.58 -1.86 17.73
N THR A 69 -9.43 -1.02 18.73
CA THR A 69 -9.32 -1.46 20.11
C THR A 69 -10.68 -1.81 20.71
N GLU A 70 -10.66 -2.57 21.82
CA GLU A 70 -11.87 -3.01 22.51
C GLU A 70 -12.78 -1.89 22.97
N THR A 71 -12.27 -0.70 23.17
CA THR A 71 -13.08 0.45 23.56
C THR A 71 -14.12 0.82 22.51
N GLN A 72 -14.02 0.26 21.32
CA GLN A 72 -14.97 0.48 20.24
C GLN A 72 -15.96 -0.67 20.10
N THR A 73 -15.98 -1.61 21.04
CA THR A 73 -16.86 -2.78 20.97
C THR A 73 -18.34 -2.46 20.94
N LYS A 74 -18.77 -1.34 21.52
CA LYS A 74 -20.16 -0.91 21.46
C LYS A 74 -20.57 -0.54 20.03
N LYS A 75 -19.67 0.03 19.26
CA LYS A 75 -19.87 0.27 17.84
C LYS A 75 -19.71 -1.01 17.02
N ALA A 76 -18.90 -1.93 17.51
CA ALA A 76 -18.65 -3.20 16.84
C ALA A 76 -19.87 -4.11 16.81
N ARG A 77 -20.83 -3.95 17.70
CA ARG A 77 -22.08 -4.71 17.65
C ARG A 77 -22.90 -4.37 16.40
N TYR A 78 -22.87 -3.11 15.98
CA TYR A 78 -23.52 -2.68 14.75
C TYR A 78 -22.63 -2.91 13.53
N ALA A 79 -21.33 -2.99 13.74
CA ALA A 79 -20.35 -3.17 12.69
C ALA A 79 -19.95 -4.64 12.49
N ARG A 80 -20.72 -5.58 13.00
CA ARG A 80 -20.47 -7.02 12.80
C ARG A 80 -20.37 -7.41 11.34
N TRP A 81 -20.93 -6.60 10.49
CA TRP A 81 -20.95 -6.79 9.06
C TRP A 81 -19.72 -6.22 8.37
N GLU A 82 -19.22 -5.12 8.91
CA GLU A 82 -18.02 -4.47 8.38
C GLU A 82 -16.76 -5.14 8.89
N ASN A 83 -16.90 -5.87 9.95
CA ASN A 83 -15.96 -6.81 10.49
C ASN A 83 -14.55 -6.42 10.33
N VAL A 84 -14.24 -5.16 10.51
CA VAL A 84 -13.00 -4.93 10.26
C VAL A 84 -12.37 -4.09 11.14
N ALA A 85 -11.84 -4.73 11.90
CA ALA A 85 -10.91 -4.27 12.80
C ALA A 85 -9.64 -3.69 12.25
N GLU A 86 -9.48 -3.66 10.97
CA GLU A 86 -8.27 -3.17 10.35
C GLU A 86 -8.50 -1.85 9.65
N VAL A 87 -7.88 -0.81 10.20
CA VAL A 87 -7.93 0.53 9.63
C VAL A 87 -6.52 0.92 9.21
N TYR A 88 -6.41 1.49 8.02
CA TYR A 88 -5.14 2.00 7.53
C TYR A 88 -5.11 3.51 7.69
N ARG A 89 -3.96 4.02 8.09
CA ARG A 89 -3.77 5.46 8.24
C ARG A 89 -2.35 5.86 7.83
N VAL A 90 -2.19 7.14 7.51
CA VAL A 90 -0.87 7.69 7.25
C VAL A 90 -0.19 7.96 8.59
N ALA A 91 1.06 7.53 8.70
CA ALA A 91 1.82 7.66 9.94
C ALA A 91 2.05 9.12 10.32
N SER A 92 2.05 9.39 11.61
CA SER A 92 2.36 10.72 12.14
C SER A 92 3.71 11.22 11.63
N GLY A 93 3.76 12.46 11.20
CA GLY A 93 4.99 13.06 10.69
C GLY A 93 5.28 12.77 9.22
N THR A 94 4.44 11.99 8.56
CA THR A 94 4.56 11.73 7.13
C THR A 94 3.78 12.78 6.36
N ASP A 95 4.45 13.48 5.45
CA ASP A 95 3.80 14.48 4.61
C ASP A 95 3.75 13.99 3.16
N ILE A 96 2.55 13.73 2.69
CA ILE A 96 2.31 13.33 1.30
C ILE A 96 1.41 14.31 0.56
N SER A 97 1.25 15.51 1.11
CA SER A 97 0.41 16.56 0.51
C SER A 97 0.85 16.87 -0.92
N ASP A 98 -0.11 16.84 -1.82
CA ASP A 98 0.08 17.14 -3.25
C ASP A 98 1.05 16.19 -3.99
N ARG A 99 1.39 15.06 -3.39
CA ARG A 99 2.26 14.08 -4.04
C ARG A 99 1.46 13.08 -4.86
N SER A 100 2.06 12.63 -5.95
CA SER A 100 1.57 11.49 -6.71
C SER A 100 2.16 10.23 -6.09
N VAL A 101 1.31 9.38 -5.57
CA VAL A 101 1.71 8.17 -4.84
C VAL A 101 1.52 6.94 -5.71
N LEU A 102 2.52 6.06 -5.75
CA LEU A 102 2.39 4.73 -6.29
C LEU A 102 2.26 3.76 -5.11
N LEU A 103 1.05 3.26 -4.90
CA LEU A 103 0.75 2.30 -3.83
C LEU A 103 1.02 0.90 -4.33
N VAL A 104 1.81 0.13 -3.61
CA VAL A 104 2.23 -1.21 -4.06
C VAL A 104 1.81 -2.30 -3.08
N ASP A 105 1.40 -3.43 -3.64
CA ASP A 105 1.05 -4.62 -2.89
C ASP A 105 1.63 -5.84 -3.63
N ASP A 106 1.76 -6.96 -2.92
CA ASP A 106 2.26 -8.20 -3.53
C ASP A 106 1.18 -8.92 -4.30
N VAL A 107 0.04 -9.21 -3.67
CA VAL A 107 -1.07 -9.92 -4.31
C VAL A 107 -2.38 -9.21 -4.03
N VAL A 108 -3.15 -8.94 -5.07
CA VAL A 108 -4.48 -8.36 -4.96
C VAL A 108 -5.52 -9.47 -5.13
N THR A 109 -6.40 -9.62 -4.17
CA THR A 109 -7.52 -10.58 -4.24
C THR A 109 -8.85 -9.88 -4.52
N THR A 110 -9.31 -9.06 -3.56
CA THR A 110 -10.57 -8.33 -3.72
C THR A 110 -10.36 -6.84 -3.98
N GLY A 111 -9.17 -6.34 -3.70
CA GLY A 111 -8.88 -4.92 -3.78
C GLY A 111 -9.28 -4.12 -2.56
N ALA A 112 -9.90 -4.76 -1.57
CA ALA A 112 -10.39 -4.05 -0.37
C ALA A 112 -9.27 -3.37 0.41
N THR A 113 -8.13 -4.04 0.57
CA THR A 113 -6.96 -3.49 1.25
C THR A 113 -6.41 -2.27 0.50
N LEU A 114 -6.26 -2.39 -0.82
CA LEU A 114 -5.78 -1.30 -1.66
C LEU A 114 -6.71 -0.11 -1.64
N GLU A 115 -8.02 -0.36 -1.68
CA GLU A 115 -9.02 0.69 -1.60
C GLU A 115 -8.94 1.44 -0.27
N ALA A 116 -8.81 0.71 0.83
CA ALA A 116 -8.67 1.31 2.15
C ALA A 116 -7.39 2.15 2.27
N CYS A 117 -6.28 1.63 1.78
CA CYS A 117 -5.00 2.33 1.79
C CYS A 117 -5.03 3.58 0.90
N ALA A 118 -5.59 3.46 -0.30
CA ALA A 118 -5.73 4.59 -1.21
C ALA A 118 -6.61 5.68 -0.61
N GLY A 119 -7.71 5.29 0.04
CA GLY A 119 -8.57 6.23 0.74
C GLY A 119 -7.85 6.99 1.84
N ALA A 120 -7.03 6.30 2.62
CA ALA A 120 -6.22 6.94 3.67
C ALA A 120 -5.20 7.93 3.09
N LEU A 121 -4.56 7.57 1.98
CA LEU A 121 -3.60 8.45 1.32
C LEU A 121 -4.26 9.69 0.74
N LEU A 122 -5.40 9.53 0.09
CA LEU A 122 -6.15 10.66 -0.47
C LEU A 122 -6.66 11.58 0.64
N ALA A 123 -7.15 11.00 1.74
CA ALA A 123 -7.62 11.79 2.89
C ALA A 123 -6.47 12.58 3.54
N ALA A 124 -5.24 12.09 3.43
CA ALA A 124 -4.06 12.78 3.96
C ALA A 124 -3.49 13.81 2.99
N GLY A 125 -4.11 14.00 1.83
CA GLY A 125 -3.75 15.07 0.92
C GLY A 125 -2.98 14.66 -0.34
N ALA A 126 -2.83 13.36 -0.61
CA ALA A 126 -2.19 12.93 -1.84
C ALA A 126 -2.96 13.45 -3.06
N ALA A 127 -2.24 13.93 -4.05
CA ALA A 127 -2.87 14.47 -5.26
C ALA A 127 -3.44 13.35 -6.13
N GLN A 128 -2.76 12.21 -6.14
CA GLN A 128 -3.13 11.09 -6.99
C GLN A 128 -2.56 9.81 -6.38
N VAL A 129 -3.31 8.72 -6.47
CA VAL A 129 -2.84 7.40 -6.05
C VAL A 129 -2.97 6.45 -7.22
N SER A 130 -1.86 5.86 -7.64
CA SER A 130 -1.81 4.79 -8.64
C SER A 130 -1.46 3.49 -7.92
N ILE A 131 -1.79 2.36 -8.52
CA ILE A 131 -1.62 1.05 -7.88
C ILE A 131 -0.76 0.14 -8.75
N ALA A 132 0.19 -0.54 -8.11
CA ALA A 132 0.98 -1.59 -8.75
C ALA A 132 1.01 -2.83 -7.85
N CYS A 133 0.93 -4.01 -8.44
CA CYS A 133 1.01 -5.26 -7.70
C CYS A 133 1.78 -6.30 -8.51
N ILE A 134 2.35 -7.29 -7.80
CA ILE A 134 3.10 -8.37 -8.46
C ILE A 134 2.12 -9.33 -9.14
N ALA A 135 1.01 -9.62 -8.50
CA ALA A 135 0.03 -10.57 -9.02
C ALA A 135 -1.39 -10.19 -8.59
N ALA A 136 -2.34 -10.54 -9.43
CA ALA A 136 -3.75 -10.40 -9.09
C ALA A 136 -4.40 -11.79 -9.14
N ALA A 137 -5.07 -12.18 -8.05
CA ALA A 137 -5.81 -13.42 -8.01
C ALA A 137 -7.19 -13.19 -8.61
N LEU A 138 -7.39 -13.69 -9.82
CA LEU A 138 -8.68 -13.58 -10.49
C LEU A 138 -9.60 -14.67 -9.97
N ARG A 139 -10.77 -14.26 -9.46
CA ARG A 139 -11.80 -15.21 -9.14
C ARG A 139 -12.61 -15.48 -10.41
N ASN A 140 -12.58 -16.72 -10.82
CA ASN A 140 -13.48 -17.17 -11.88
C ASN A 140 -14.88 -17.27 -11.28
N HIS A 141 -15.76 -16.48 -11.79
CA HIS A 141 -17.18 -16.58 -11.47
C HIS A 141 -17.85 -17.52 -12.45
#